data_6ab8301a6ed23087872c54f7ea55fa8e
#
_entry.id   6ab8301a6ed23087872c54f7ea55fa8e
#
_cell.length_a   1.000
_cell.length_b   1.000
_cell.length_c   1.000
_cell.angle_alpha   90.00
_cell.angle_beta   90.00
_cell.angle_gamma   90.00
#
_symmetry.space_group_name_H-M   'P 1'
#
loop_
_entity.id
_entity.type
_entity.pdbx_description
1 polymer ?
#
loop_
_entity_poly.entity_id
_entity_poly.type
_entity_poly.pdbx_seq_one_letter_code
_entity_poly.pdbx_strand_id
1 'polypeptide(L)'
;SELAVKAAAAHITVEDLKFGASHDFSENKISYVGTKPMVSAHIKAENGIEKIAVFIHNEEGTRAFELDTTYTFNGEKEWGTEGQHKHIVIPDDAPAGDYHMHFNVYDKNGEVSENPLEGVQFKKSNVELQGVEIGTGRSATASDILTKFTVKAQDDLYSIRLRIYKESAPSEYFFNSTLADEFSKGGLKEYTFNKKLETKDDKGRYATAGEYILELRVEYAQGANKIFKEEFTLAEK
;
A
#
# COMPACT_ATOMS: atom_id res chain seq x y z
N SER A 1 -15.22 -28.37 -31.97
CA SER A 1 -14.60 -28.66 -30.67
C SER A 1 -15.63 -28.42 -29.59
N GLU A 2 -16.07 -29.48 -28.90
CA GLU A 2 -16.90 -29.36 -27.70
C GLU A 2 -16.14 -28.59 -26.66
N LEU A 3 -16.65 -27.43 -26.25
CA LEU A 3 -16.29 -26.80 -25.02
C LEU A 3 -16.80 -27.71 -23.89
N ALA A 4 -15.88 -28.45 -23.27
CA ALA A 4 -16.21 -29.18 -22.06
C ALA A 4 -16.60 -28.14 -20.99
N VAL A 5 -17.89 -28.09 -20.69
CA VAL A 5 -18.38 -27.35 -19.55
C VAL A 5 -17.78 -28.02 -18.31
N LYS A 6 -16.81 -27.37 -17.68
CA LYS A 6 -16.20 -27.87 -16.44
C LYS A 6 -17.29 -27.89 -15.36
N ALA A 7 -17.54 -29.06 -14.78
CA ALA A 7 -18.53 -29.16 -13.70
C ALA A 7 -18.13 -28.25 -12.56
N ALA A 8 -19.11 -27.53 -11.99
CA ALA A 8 -18.89 -26.74 -10.78
C ALA A 8 -18.40 -27.69 -9.66
N ALA A 9 -17.51 -27.19 -8.80
CA ALA A 9 -17.03 -27.94 -7.65
C ALA A 9 -18.20 -28.30 -6.73
N ALA A 10 -18.36 -29.60 -6.39
CA ALA A 10 -19.52 -30.08 -5.65
C ALA A 10 -19.45 -29.76 -4.14
N HIS A 11 -18.23 -29.60 -3.59
CA HIS A 11 -17.98 -29.48 -2.15
C HIS A 11 -17.36 -28.12 -1.76
N ILE A 12 -17.20 -27.22 -2.73
CA ILE A 12 -16.66 -25.88 -2.50
C ILE A 12 -17.64 -24.85 -3.06
N THR A 13 -18.04 -23.89 -2.23
CA THR A 13 -18.79 -22.71 -2.68
C THR A 13 -17.95 -21.47 -2.46
N VAL A 14 -17.97 -20.56 -3.44
CA VAL A 14 -17.30 -19.25 -3.36
C VAL A 14 -18.30 -18.19 -3.77
N GLU A 15 -18.59 -17.29 -2.85
CA GLU A 15 -19.54 -16.20 -3.02
C GLU A 15 -18.87 -14.86 -2.68
N ASP A 16 -19.43 -13.76 -3.18
CA ASP A 16 -19.01 -12.41 -2.87
C ASP A 16 -17.52 -12.13 -3.10
N LEU A 17 -16.96 -12.68 -4.18
CA LEU A 17 -15.57 -12.41 -4.55
C LEU A 17 -15.38 -10.91 -4.83
N LYS A 18 -14.47 -10.29 -4.09
CA LYS A 18 -14.15 -8.86 -4.15
C LYS A 18 -12.65 -8.65 -4.24
N PHE A 19 -12.28 -7.65 -5.01
CA PHE A 19 -10.91 -7.17 -5.13
C PHE A 19 -10.93 -5.64 -5.17
N GLY A 20 -10.03 -4.98 -4.43
CA GLY A 20 -9.94 -3.53 -4.44
C GLY A 20 -8.89 -2.96 -3.52
N ALA A 21 -8.70 -1.65 -3.65
CA ALA A 21 -7.67 -0.90 -2.93
C ALA A 21 -8.03 -0.61 -1.48
N SER A 22 -9.32 -0.52 -1.14
CA SER A 22 -9.79 -0.15 0.20
C SER A 22 -10.49 -1.30 0.92
N HIS A 23 -10.49 -1.28 2.25
CA HIS A 23 -11.10 -2.30 3.10
C HIS A 23 -12.61 -2.41 2.94
N ASP A 24 -13.29 -1.35 2.53
CA ASP A 24 -14.72 -1.35 2.25
C ASP A 24 -15.06 -1.71 0.79
N PHE A 25 -14.04 -1.96 -0.02
CA PHE A 25 -14.16 -2.22 -1.46
C PHE A 25 -14.95 -1.15 -2.24
N SER A 26 -14.92 0.11 -1.75
CA SER A 26 -15.60 1.23 -2.42
C SER A 26 -15.07 1.45 -3.84
N GLU A 27 -13.79 1.17 -4.10
CA GLU A 27 -13.21 1.08 -5.43
C GLU A 27 -13.08 -0.40 -5.86
N ASN A 28 -14.21 -1.03 -6.08
CA ASN A 28 -14.28 -2.43 -6.48
C ASN A 28 -13.60 -2.66 -7.82
N LYS A 29 -12.77 -3.72 -7.90
CA LYS A 29 -11.96 -4.12 -9.05
C LYS A 29 -10.85 -3.15 -9.46
N ILE A 30 -10.63 -2.08 -8.74
CA ILE A 30 -9.59 -1.09 -9.01
C ILE A 30 -8.49 -1.19 -7.96
N SER A 31 -7.26 -1.13 -8.41
CA SER A 31 -6.09 -0.97 -7.57
C SER A 31 -5.04 -0.09 -8.23
N TYR A 32 -3.96 0.18 -7.52
CA TYR A 32 -2.87 1.03 -7.98
C TYR A 32 -1.56 0.24 -8.00
N VAL A 33 -0.71 0.49 -8.98
CA VAL A 33 0.63 -0.09 -9.04
C VAL A 33 1.44 0.34 -7.80
N GLY A 34 2.27 -0.55 -7.28
CA GLY A 34 3.04 -0.29 -6.08
C GLY A 34 2.25 -0.41 -4.77
N THR A 35 1.07 -1.02 -4.77
CA THR A 35 0.20 -1.12 -3.60
C THR A 35 -0.05 -2.56 -3.18
N LYS A 36 -0.78 -2.72 -2.08
CA LYS A 36 -1.21 -4.02 -1.54
C LYS A 36 -2.73 -4.07 -1.45
N PRO A 37 -3.44 -4.22 -2.58
CA PRO A 37 -4.89 -4.37 -2.57
C PRO A 37 -5.31 -5.62 -1.82
N MET A 38 -6.59 -5.70 -1.56
CA MET A 38 -7.20 -6.81 -0.85
C MET A 38 -8.07 -7.64 -1.77
N VAL A 39 -8.11 -8.94 -1.47
CA VAL A 39 -9.07 -9.89 -2.03
C VAL A 39 -9.84 -10.52 -0.88
N SER A 40 -11.14 -10.65 -1.07
CA SER A 40 -12.06 -11.28 -0.12
C SER A 40 -13.11 -12.10 -0.87
N ALA A 41 -13.53 -13.18 -0.26
CA ALA A 41 -14.65 -14.00 -0.73
C ALA A 41 -15.22 -14.78 0.45
N HIS A 42 -16.50 -15.12 0.40
CA HIS A 42 -17.07 -16.07 1.36
C HIS A 42 -16.93 -17.48 0.80
N ILE A 43 -16.12 -18.30 1.45
CA ILE A 43 -15.78 -19.66 1.02
C ILE A 43 -16.31 -20.64 2.04
N LYS A 44 -16.99 -21.70 1.53
CA LYS A 44 -17.31 -22.91 2.30
C LYS A 44 -16.73 -24.11 1.57
N ALA A 45 -16.00 -24.96 2.29
CA ALA A 45 -15.39 -26.18 1.76
C ALA A 45 -15.65 -27.34 2.72
N GLU A 46 -16.48 -28.29 2.32
CA GLU A 46 -16.86 -29.43 3.17
C GLU A 46 -15.67 -30.25 3.64
N ASN A 47 -14.66 -30.40 2.77
CA ASN A 47 -13.44 -31.16 3.04
C ASN A 47 -12.31 -30.30 3.64
N GLY A 48 -12.57 -29.02 3.90
CA GLY A 48 -11.60 -28.05 4.42
C GLY A 48 -10.74 -27.43 3.32
N ILE A 49 -10.44 -26.14 3.47
CA ILE A 49 -9.62 -25.40 2.51
C ILE A 49 -8.15 -25.79 2.69
N GLU A 50 -7.49 -26.17 1.60
CA GLU A 50 -6.05 -26.40 1.57
C GLU A 50 -5.29 -25.13 1.21
N LYS A 51 -5.71 -24.47 0.12
CA LYS A 51 -5.09 -23.25 -0.38
C LYS A 51 -6.03 -22.43 -1.23
N ILE A 52 -5.71 -21.15 -1.35
CA ILE A 52 -6.26 -20.24 -2.34
C ILE A 52 -5.12 -19.80 -3.26
N ALA A 53 -5.25 -20.03 -4.55
CA ALA A 53 -4.30 -19.53 -5.56
C ALA A 53 -4.95 -18.38 -6.33
N VAL A 54 -4.29 -17.24 -6.32
CA VAL A 54 -4.72 -16.04 -7.04
C VAL A 54 -3.73 -15.78 -8.17
N PHE A 55 -4.25 -15.75 -9.38
CA PHE A 55 -3.48 -15.42 -10.57
C PHE A 55 -4.10 -14.22 -11.26
N ILE A 56 -3.29 -13.19 -11.53
CA ILE A 56 -3.73 -11.97 -12.20
C ILE A 56 -2.83 -11.77 -13.41
N HIS A 57 -3.43 -11.61 -14.59
CA HIS A 57 -2.72 -11.34 -15.82
C HIS A 57 -3.38 -10.20 -16.60
N ASN A 58 -2.57 -9.44 -17.34
CA ASN A 58 -3.10 -8.39 -18.20
C ASN A 58 -3.71 -8.94 -19.48
N GLU A 59 -4.58 -8.15 -20.08
CA GLU A 59 -5.19 -8.45 -21.38
C GLU A 59 -4.21 -8.22 -22.54
N GLU A 60 -4.54 -8.77 -23.70
CA GLU A 60 -3.74 -8.64 -24.91
C GLU A 60 -3.54 -7.17 -25.31
N GLY A 61 -2.35 -6.86 -25.84
CA GLY A 61 -2.02 -5.55 -26.36
C GLY A 61 -1.13 -4.69 -25.47
N THR A 62 -0.86 -5.11 -24.23
CA THR A 62 0.11 -4.49 -23.32
C THR A 62 1.34 -5.39 -23.13
N ARG A 63 2.39 -4.85 -22.48
CA ARG A 63 3.51 -5.70 -22.03
C ARG A 63 2.96 -6.80 -21.13
N ALA A 64 3.22 -8.07 -21.48
CA ALA A 64 2.77 -9.21 -20.70
C ALA A 64 3.24 -9.09 -19.25
N PHE A 65 2.30 -9.23 -18.32
CA PHE A 65 2.54 -9.14 -16.90
C PHE A 65 1.62 -10.10 -16.13
N GLU A 66 2.20 -10.82 -15.19
CA GLU A 66 1.51 -11.84 -14.42
C GLU A 66 1.88 -11.70 -12.94
N LEU A 67 0.89 -11.88 -12.06
CA LEU A 67 1.06 -12.07 -10.62
C LEU A 67 0.49 -13.42 -10.23
N ASP A 68 1.24 -14.16 -9.43
CA ASP A 68 0.83 -15.44 -8.88
C ASP A 68 1.08 -15.44 -7.38
N THR A 69 0.03 -15.65 -6.60
CA THR A 69 0.10 -15.65 -5.13
C THR A 69 -0.73 -16.80 -4.58
N THR A 70 -0.15 -17.54 -3.66
CA THR A 70 -0.83 -18.67 -3.00
C THR A 70 -0.88 -18.44 -1.50
N TYR A 71 -2.07 -18.64 -0.92
CA TYR A 71 -2.31 -18.60 0.51
C TYR A 71 -2.65 -20.02 1.00
N THR A 72 -1.90 -20.51 1.98
CA THR A 72 -2.11 -21.82 2.60
C THR A 72 -3.08 -21.75 3.76
N PHE A 73 -3.88 -22.80 3.93
CA PHE A 73 -4.86 -22.99 4.99
C PHE A 73 -4.66 -24.34 5.68
N ASN A 74 -5.20 -24.49 6.87
CA ASN A 74 -5.03 -25.71 7.66
C ASN A 74 -6.29 -26.60 7.67
N GLY A 75 -7.15 -26.46 6.68
CA GLY A 75 -8.39 -27.26 6.58
C GLY A 75 -9.60 -26.58 7.19
N GLU A 76 -9.55 -25.25 7.35
CA GLU A 76 -10.73 -24.47 7.74
C GLU A 76 -11.87 -24.75 6.76
N LYS A 77 -13.05 -24.99 7.28
CA LYS A 77 -14.23 -25.27 6.44
C LYS A 77 -14.93 -24.03 5.93
N GLU A 78 -14.62 -22.88 6.51
CA GLU A 78 -15.18 -21.59 6.13
C GLU A 78 -14.12 -20.50 6.25
N TRP A 79 -14.13 -19.56 5.31
CA TRP A 79 -13.29 -18.37 5.33
C TRP A 79 -13.99 -17.20 4.64
N GLY A 80 -13.63 -15.99 5.05
CA GLY A 80 -14.15 -14.75 4.46
C GLY A 80 -15.35 -14.19 5.22
N THR A 81 -15.60 -14.67 6.42
CA THR A 81 -16.55 -14.06 7.36
C THR A 81 -15.90 -12.90 8.12
N GLU A 82 -16.69 -11.99 8.67
CA GLU A 82 -16.23 -10.92 9.57
C GLU A 82 -15.13 -10.01 9.00
N GLY A 83 -15.14 -9.76 7.70
CA GLY A 83 -14.16 -8.88 7.06
C GLY A 83 -12.79 -9.53 6.82
N GLN A 84 -12.67 -10.83 6.93
CA GLN A 84 -11.44 -11.55 6.57
C GLN A 84 -11.07 -11.30 5.10
N HIS A 85 -9.79 -11.01 4.86
CA HIS A 85 -9.25 -10.75 3.53
C HIS A 85 -7.77 -11.15 3.46
N LYS A 86 -7.25 -11.23 2.25
CA LYS A 86 -5.83 -11.40 1.97
C LYS A 86 -5.32 -10.22 1.16
N HIS A 87 -4.04 -9.89 1.31
CA HIS A 87 -3.37 -8.87 0.54
C HIS A 87 -2.61 -9.46 -0.63
N ILE A 88 -2.65 -8.77 -1.76
CA ILE A 88 -1.86 -9.06 -2.95
C ILE A 88 -0.87 -7.92 -3.15
N VAL A 89 0.39 -8.21 -3.44
CA VAL A 89 1.39 -7.18 -3.70
C VAL A 89 1.45 -6.91 -5.20
N ILE A 90 1.13 -5.68 -5.60
CA ILE A 90 1.33 -5.20 -6.97
C ILE A 90 2.65 -4.43 -7.01
N PRO A 91 3.66 -4.87 -7.75
CA PRO A 91 4.95 -4.18 -7.83
C PRO A 91 4.83 -2.83 -8.54
N ASP A 92 5.80 -1.94 -8.28
CA ASP A 92 5.83 -0.59 -8.86
C ASP A 92 5.97 -0.57 -10.39
N ASP A 93 6.53 -1.64 -10.97
CA ASP A 93 6.75 -1.78 -12.40
C ASP A 93 5.60 -2.49 -13.15
N ALA A 94 4.54 -2.87 -12.45
CA ALA A 94 3.36 -3.43 -13.08
C ALA A 94 2.77 -2.44 -14.10
N PRO A 95 2.43 -2.87 -15.32
CA PRO A 95 1.76 -2.01 -16.28
C PRO A 95 0.38 -1.58 -15.79
N ALA A 96 0.03 -0.32 -15.95
CA ALA A 96 -1.36 0.12 -15.79
C ALA A 96 -2.21 -0.42 -16.95
N GLY A 97 -3.47 -0.72 -16.69
CA GLY A 97 -4.42 -1.22 -17.69
C GLY A 97 -5.42 -2.23 -17.14
N ASP A 98 -6.00 -2.98 -18.05
CA ASP A 98 -7.02 -4.00 -17.75
C ASP A 98 -6.39 -5.36 -17.49
N TYR A 99 -6.95 -6.07 -16.50
CA TYR A 99 -6.49 -7.36 -16.02
C TYR A 99 -7.64 -8.33 -15.79
N HIS A 100 -7.30 -9.62 -15.82
CA HIS A 100 -8.17 -10.70 -15.33
C HIS A 100 -7.59 -11.26 -14.03
N MET A 101 -8.44 -11.60 -13.10
CA MET A 101 -8.07 -12.35 -11.90
C MET A 101 -8.74 -13.71 -11.89
N HIS A 102 -7.96 -14.74 -11.58
CA HIS A 102 -8.44 -16.07 -11.29
C HIS A 102 -8.24 -16.35 -9.80
N PHE A 103 -9.32 -16.64 -9.11
CA PHE A 103 -9.33 -16.94 -7.69
C PHE A 103 -9.74 -18.41 -7.50
N ASN A 104 -8.75 -19.28 -7.32
CA ASN A 104 -8.95 -20.72 -7.30
C ASN A 104 -8.82 -21.25 -5.88
N VAL A 105 -9.85 -21.92 -5.40
CA VAL A 105 -9.91 -22.53 -4.08
C VAL A 105 -9.72 -24.05 -4.21
N TYR A 106 -8.76 -24.58 -3.48
CA TYR A 106 -8.45 -26.01 -3.41
C TYR A 106 -8.84 -26.55 -2.04
N ASP A 107 -9.54 -27.68 -2.03
CA ASP A 107 -9.81 -28.39 -0.77
C ASP A 107 -8.77 -29.47 -0.48
N LYS A 108 -8.86 -30.08 0.71
CA LYS A 108 -7.95 -31.14 1.16
C LYS A 108 -8.02 -32.41 0.32
N ASN A 109 -9.07 -32.61 -0.45
CA ASN A 109 -9.25 -33.76 -1.33
C ASN A 109 -8.79 -33.48 -2.77
N GLY A 110 -8.27 -32.26 -3.04
CA GLY A 110 -7.78 -31.85 -4.36
C GLY A 110 -8.88 -31.37 -5.32
N GLU A 111 -10.10 -31.17 -4.85
CA GLU A 111 -11.14 -30.51 -5.62
C GLU A 111 -10.80 -29.03 -5.78
N VAL A 112 -11.12 -28.45 -6.94
CA VAL A 112 -10.81 -27.06 -7.27
C VAL A 112 -12.09 -26.33 -7.66
N SER A 113 -12.33 -25.18 -7.02
CA SER A 113 -13.31 -24.20 -7.46
C SER A 113 -12.59 -23.05 -8.16
N GLU A 114 -12.88 -22.85 -9.45
CA GLU A 114 -12.29 -21.76 -10.26
C GLU A 114 -13.27 -20.60 -10.33
N ASN A 115 -12.79 -19.41 -9.92
CA ASN A 115 -13.62 -18.21 -9.83
C ASN A 115 -12.92 -17.05 -10.55
N PRO A 116 -13.27 -16.79 -11.82
CA PRO A 116 -12.73 -15.65 -12.53
C PRO A 116 -13.38 -14.34 -12.08
N LEU A 117 -12.60 -13.26 -12.06
CA LEU A 117 -13.06 -11.90 -11.86
C LEU A 117 -12.60 -11.04 -13.03
N GLU A 118 -13.55 -10.61 -13.83
CA GLU A 118 -13.34 -9.75 -14.98
C GLU A 118 -13.39 -8.27 -14.59
N GLY A 119 -12.78 -7.41 -15.42
CA GLY A 119 -12.84 -5.96 -15.27
C GLY A 119 -11.95 -5.43 -14.13
N VAL A 120 -10.92 -6.17 -13.76
CA VAL A 120 -9.88 -5.68 -12.84
C VAL A 120 -9.03 -4.65 -13.55
N GLN A 121 -8.74 -3.53 -12.88
CA GLN A 121 -7.92 -2.45 -13.42
C GLN A 121 -6.79 -2.10 -12.46
N PHE A 122 -5.58 -1.99 -13.01
CA PHE A 122 -4.45 -1.36 -12.31
C PHE A 122 -4.28 0.05 -12.84
N LYS A 123 -4.38 1.03 -11.95
CA LYS A 123 -4.15 2.44 -12.23
C LYS A 123 -2.76 2.85 -11.75
N LYS A 124 -2.20 3.84 -12.40
CA LYS A 124 -0.98 4.51 -11.94
C LYS A 124 -1.36 5.90 -11.46
N SER A 125 -0.93 6.24 -10.26
CA SER A 125 -1.09 7.58 -9.70
C SER A 125 0.29 8.16 -9.42
N ASN A 126 0.48 9.44 -9.73
CA ASN A 126 1.74 10.14 -9.51
C ASN A 126 1.67 10.95 -8.23
N VAL A 127 2.78 10.93 -7.49
CA VAL A 127 3.01 11.80 -6.34
C VAL A 127 4.44 12.32 -6.41
N GLU A 128 4.61 13.60 -6.13
CA GLU A 128 5.89 14.30 -6.21
C GLU A 128 6.16 15.08 -4.92
N LEU A 129 7.43 15.12 -4.54
CA LEU A 129 7.94 15.97 -3.47
C LEU A 129 8.68 17.14 -4.10
N GLN A 130 8.34 18.38 -3.72
CA GLN A 130 8.89 19.59 -4.27
C GLN A 130 9.30 20.58 -3.17
N GLY A 131 10.27 21.45 -3.48
CA GLY A 131 10.61 22.59 -2.66
C GLY A 131 11.07 22.25 -1.25
N VAL A 132 11.87 21.17 -1.09
CA VAL A 132 12.41 20.77 0.19
C VAL A 132 13.47 21.76 0.63
N GLU A 133 13.20 22.40 1.78
CA GLU A 133 14.15 23.25 2.47
C GLU A 133 14.20 22.82 3.92
N ILE A 134 15.38 22.42 4.40
CA ILE A 134 15.52 21.86 5.73
C ILE A 134 16.80 22.33 6.40
N GLY A 135 16.70 22.75 7.65
CA GLY A 135 17.85 23.17 8.46
C GLY A 135 18.53 24.46 7.99
N THR A 136 17.92 25.20 7.06
CA THR A 136 18.55 26.40 6.48
C THR A 136 18.85 27.48 7.52
N GLY A 137 20.12 27.91 7.58
CA GLY A 137 20.57 28.99 8.45
C GLY A 137 20.67 28.64 9.92
N ARG A 138 20.65 27.34 10.28
CA ARG A 138 20.75 26.88 11.66
C ARG A 138 21.86 25.84 11.85
N SER A 139 22.42 25.84 13.06
CA SER A 139 23.35 24.80 13.47
C SER A 139 22.62 23.65 14.18
N ALA A 140 23.27 22.48 14.29
CA ALA A 140 22.74 21.29 14.94
C ALA A 140 22.26 21.52 16.38
N THR A 141 22.88 22.44 17.09
CA THR A 141 22.52 22.76 18.45
C THR A 141 21.44 23.83 18.57
N ALA A 142 20.86 24.28 17.48
CA ALA A 142 19.70 25.15 17.50
C ALA A 142 18.50 24.42 18.10
N SER A 143 17.68 25.14 18.84
CA SER A 143 16.48 24.58 19.45
C SER A 143 15.44 24.13 18.42
N ASP A 144 15.49 24.67 17.22
CA ASP A 144 14.56 24.37 16.14
C ASP A 144 15.20 24.57 14.76
N ILE A 145 14.70 23.86 13.79
CA ILE A 145 15.08 23.99 12.38
C ILE A 145 13.85 24.28 11.52
N LEU A 146 14.04 25.15 10.53
CA LEU A 146 13.01 25.34 9.52
C LEU A 146 12.91 24.11 8.65
N THR A 147 11.69 23.63 8.46
CA THR A 147 11.39 22.53 7.57
C THR A 147 10.24 22.91 6.66
N LYS A 148 10.48 22.84 5.37
CA LYS A 148 9.50 23.19 4.34
C LYS A 148 9.54 22.17 3.22
N PHE A 149 8.37 21.75 2.76
CA PHE A 149 8.20 20.93 1.57
C PHE A 149 6.77 21.03 1.04
N THR A 150 6.59 20.65 -0.21
CA THR A 150 5.26 20.50 -0.83
C THR A 150 5.15 19.11 -1.44
N VAL A 151 4.06 18.42 -1.13
CA VAL A 151 3.66 17.16 -1.77
C VAL A 151 2.54 17.45 -2.74
N LYS A 152 2.70 17.02 -4.00
CA LYS A 152 1.65 17.10 -5.03
C LYS A 152 1.28 15.69 -5.49
N ALA A 153 0.00 15.39 -5.52
CA ALA A 153 -0.53 14.10 -5.94
C ALA A 153 -1.56 14.26 -7.06
N GLN A 154 -1.62 13.27 -7.92
CA GLN A 154 -2.64 13.19 -8.97
C GLN A 154 -4.01 12.86 -8.38
N ASP A 155 -4.05 11.98 -7.38
CA ASP A 155 -5.23 11.57 -6.64
C ASP A 155 -5.15 12.05 -5.19
N ASP A 156 -6.25 11.91 -4.45
CA ASP A 156 -6.35 12.44 -3.10
C ASP A 156 -5.25 11.92 -2.16
N LEU A 157 -4.71 12.83 -1.36
CA LEU A 157 -3.81 12.52 -0.25
C LEU A 157 -4.63 12.04 0.96
N TYR A 158 -4.19 10.97 1.61
CA TYR A 158 -4.84 10.41 2.79
C TYR A 158 -4.05 10.58 4.06
N SER A 159 -2.73 10.50 3.98
CA SER A 159 -1.86 10.83 5.12
C SER A 159 -0.43 11.13 4.68
N ILE A 160 0.27 11.89 5.50
CA ILE A 160 1.72 12.08 5.40
C ILE A 160 2.30 11.84 6.77
N ARG A 161 3.22 10.90 6.89
CA ARG A 161 4.04 10.69 8.08
C ARG A 161 5.40 11.31 7.84
N LEU A 162 5.76 12.26 8.69
CA LEU A 162 7.07 12.93 8.68
C LEU A 162 7.94 12.34 9.80
N ARG A 163 9.13 11.89 9.44
CA ARG A 163 10.16 11.47 10.39
C ARG A 163 11.48 12.17 10.07
N ILE A 164 12.19 12.58 11.11
CA ILE A 164 13.55 13.12 10.98
C ILE A 164 14.44 12.38 11.96
N TYR A 165 15.47 11.72 11.45
CA TYR A 165 16.38 10.91 12.24
C TYR A 165 17.82 11.00 11.74
N LYS A 166 18.77 10.71 12.62
CA LYS A 166 20.18 10.62 12.25
C LYS A 166 20.43 9.38 11.41
N GLU A 167 21.13 9.53 10.30
CA GLU A 167 21.37 8.42 9.37
C GLU A 167 22.02 7.20 10.06
N SER A 168 22.97 7.45 10.98
CA SER A 168 23.66 6.41 11.74
C SER A 168 22.80 5.73 12.83
N ALA A 169 21.62 6.27 13.14
CA ALA A 169 20.73 5.79 14.19
C ALA A 169 19.25 5.93 13.77
N PRO A 170 18.76 5.14 12.80
CA PRO A 170 17.40 5.32 12.23
C PRO A 170 16.25 5.10 13.22
N SER A 171 16.48 4.42 14.33
CA SER A 171 15.49 4.22 15.39
C SER A 171 15.40 5.40 16.35
N GLU A 172 16.36 6.32 16.31
CA GLU A 172 16.42 7.52 17.13
C GLU A 172 16.02 8.74 16.32
N TYR A 173 14.80 9.21 16.47
CA TYR A 173 14.28 10.35 15.71
C TYR A 173 13.95 11.51 16.65
N PHE A 174 14.23 12.74 16.23
CA PHE A 174 13.78 13.92 16.95
C PHE A 174 12.42 14.44 16.47
N PHE A 175 11.90 13.93 15.35
CA PHE A 175 10.55 14.20 14.92
C PHE A 175 9.92 12.94 14.31
N ASN A 176 8.70 12.63 14.72
CA ASN A 176 7.91 11.55 14.18
C ASN A 176 6.43 11.86 14.40
N SER A 177 5.74 12.26 13.35
CA SER A 177 4.34 12.63 13.42
C SER A 177 3.60 12.28 12.15
N THR A 178 2.37 11.83 12.31
CA THR A 178 1.42 11.69 11.21
C THR A 178 0.60 12.97 11.12
N LEU A 179 0.64 13.59 9.94
CA LEU A 179 -0.08 14.82 9.64
C LEU A 179 -1.49 14.44 9.15
N ALA A 180 -2.40 14.17 10.07
CA ALA A 180 -3.69 13.55 9.75
C ALA A 180 -4.86 14.55 9.63
N ASP A 181 -4.83 15.65 10.34
CA ASP A 181 -5.99 16.53 10.47
C ASP A 181 -6.38 17.21 9.15
N GLU A 182 -5.41 17.57 8.33
CA GLU A 182 -5.64 18.22 7.05
C GLU A 182 -6.25 17.28 6.01
N PHE A 183 -6.10 15.98 6.18
CA PHE A 183 -6.55 14.97 5.21
C PHE A 183 -7.91 14.36 5.54
N SER A 184 -8.44 14.60 6.72
CA SER A 184 -9.69 14.00 7.21
C SER A 184 -10.93 14.32 6.38
N LYS A 185 -10.88 15.43 5.63
CA LYS A 185 -12.00 15.91 4.80
C LYS A 185 -11.97 15.34 3.37
N GLY A 186 -10.91 14.69 2.96
CA GLY A 186 -10.67 14.24 1.59
C GLY A 186 -10.49 15.39 0.59
N GLY A 187 -10.19 15.04 -0.66
CA GLY A 187 -10.09 16.00 -1.77
C GLY A 187 -8.81 16.82 -1.83
N LEU A 188 -7.86 16.63 -0.91
CA LEU A 188 -6.61 17.36 -0.90
C LEU A 188 -5.58 16.67 -1.82
N LYS A 189 -5.14 17.35 -2.85
CA LYS A 189 -4.12 16.86 -3.81
C LYS A 189 -2.78 17.57 -3.69
N GLU A 190 -2.70 18.59 -2.87
CA GLU A 190 -1.47 19.34 -2.60
C GLU A 190 -1.40 19.69 -1.11
N TYR A 191 -0.25 19.46 -0.51
CA TYR A 191 -0.01 19.79 0.88
C TYR A 191 1.36 20.46 1.04
N THR A 192 1.39 21.63 1.67
CA THR A 192 2.61 22.35 1.98
C THR A 192 2.83 22.37 3.49
N PHE A 193 3.97 21.85 3.91
CA PHE A 193 4.46 21.94 5.28
C PHE A 193 5.49 23.07 5.37
N ASN A 194 5.36 23.95 6.36
CA ASN A 194 6.28 25.04 6.59
C ASN A 194 6.28 25.37 8.08
N LYS A 195 7.12 24.68 8.85
CA LYS A 195 7.21 24.84 10.31
C LYS A 195 8.64 24.77 10.79
N LYS A 196 8.89 25.42 11.91
CA LYS A 196 10.09 25.20 12.71
C LYS A 196 9.86 24.00 13.61
N LEU A 197 10.73 23.00 13.49
CA LEU A 197 10.67 21.78 14.28
C LEU A 197 11.73 21.82 15.36
N GLU A 198 11.35 21.45 16.57
CA GLU A 198 12.29 21.32 17.69
C GLU A 198 13.21 20.12 17.46
N THR A 199 14.51 20.31 17.62
CA THR A 199 15.51 19.27 17.41
C THR A 199 15.73 18.42 18.67
N LYS A 200 14.65 17.94 19.26
CA LYS A 200 14.67 17.03 20.42
C LYS A 200 14.15 15.64 20.03
N ASP A 201 14.81 14.63 20.53
CA ASP A 201 14.30 13.26 20.45
C ASP A 201 13.19 12.98 21.48
N ASP A 202 12.65 11.77 21.45
CA ASP A 202 11.61 11.31 22.39
C ASP A 202 12.07 11.25 23.86
N LYS A 203 13.38 11.30 24.10
CA LYS A 203 14.00 11.35 25.44
C LYS A 203 14.38 12.78 25.88
N GLY A 204 14.01 13.79 25.10
CA GLY A 204 14.30 15.19 25.38
C GLY A 204 15.74 15.62 25.10
N ARG A 205 16.52 14.81 24.39
CA ARG A 205 17.90 15.14 24.01
C ARG A 205 17.89 15.92 22.69
N TYR A 206 18.70 16.98 22.62
CA TYR A 206 18.86 17.74 21.38
C TYR A 206 19.66 16.95 20.33
N ALA A 207 19.32 17.17 19.06
CA ALA A 207 20.07 16.63 17.95
C ALA A 207 21.54 17.09 17.99
N THR A 208 22.43 16.18 17.65
CA THR A 208 23.88 16.45 17.54
C THR A 208 24.25 16.69 16.07
N ALA A 209 25.42 17.29 15.83
CA ALA A 209 25.94 17.45 14.47
C ALA A 209 26.04 16.12 13.73
N GLY A 210 25.85 16.14 12.44
CA GLY A 210 25.97 14.97 11.56
C GLY A 210 24.96 14.93 10.43
N GLU A 211 24.93 13.78 9.79
CA GLU A 211 24.03 13.52 8.66
C GLU A 211 22.66 13.03 9.15
N TYR A 212 21.62 13.60 8.59
CA TYR A 212 20.23 13.33 8.93
C TYR A 212 19.40 13.03 7.69
N ILE A 213 18.30 12.31 7.89
CA ILE A 213 17.32 12.01 6.88
C ILE A 213 15.97 12.60 7.30
N LEU A 214 15.35 13.36 6.40
CA LEU A 214 13.94 13.64 6.39
C LEU A 214 13.25 12.55 5.58
N GLU A 215 12.34 11.82 6.20
CA GLU A 215 11.57 10.76 5.56
C GLU A 215 10.09 11.11 5.56
N LEU A 216 9.48 11.12 4.39
CA LEU A 216 8.05 11.28 4.21
C LEU A 216 7.46 9.98 3.70
N ARG A 217 6.51 9.43 4.43
CA ARG A 217 5.63 8.37 3.95
C ARG A 217 4.30 8.99 3.56
N VAL A 218 4.03 9.02 2.28
CA VAL A 218 2.81 9.59 1.71
C VAL A 218 1.85 8.48 1.34
N GLU A 219 0.65 8.51 1.91
CA GLU A 219 -0.46 7.65 1.51
C GLU A 219 -1.38 8.45 0.60
N TYR A 220 -1.65 7.92 -0.59
CA TYR A 220 -2.45 8.56 -1.63
C TYR A 220 -3.23 7.51 -2.42
N ALA A 221 -4.21 7.94 -3.22
CA ALA A 221 -4.94 7.05 -4.13
C ALA A 221 -5.38 5.74 -3.45
N GLN A 222 -6.09 5.83 -2.32
CA GLN A 222 -6.69 4.70 -1.62
C GLN A 222 -5.74 3.52 -1.34
N GLY A 223 -4.64 3.79 -0.66
CA GLY A 223 -3.72 2.76 -0.18
C GLY A 223 -2.38 2.70 -0.92
N ALA A 224 -2.18 3.50 -1.95
CA ALA A 224 -0.85 3.69 -2.52
C ALA A 224 0.04 4.42 -1.50
N ASN A 225 1.26 3.93 -1.33
CA ASN A 225 2.25 4.55 -0.46
C ASN A 225 3.53 4.81 -1.22
N LYS A 226 4.11 5.99 -1.02
CA LYS A 226 5.45 6.32 -1.49
C LYS A 226 6.28 6.90 -0.36
N ILE A 227 7.53 6.48 -0.26
CA ILE A 227 8.49 6.99 0.69
C ILE A 227 9.48 7.88 -0.05
N PHE A 228 9.59 9.13 0.41
CA PHE A 228 10.61 10.08 -0.01
C PHE A 228 11.64 10.23 1.10
N LYS A 229 12.90 10.31 0.73
CA LYS A 229 14.01 10.57 1.65
C LYS A 229 14.88 11.70 1.12
N GLU A 230 15.15 12.67 1.98
CA GLU A 230 16.05 13.78 1.72
C GLU A 230 17.13 13.82 2.78
N GLU A 231 18.37 13.86 2.34
CA GLU A 231 19.55 13.95 3.21
C GLU A 231 19.86 15.42 3.53
N PHE A 232 20.24 15.69 4.73
CA PHE A 232 20.71 17.02 5.14
C PHE A 232 21.71 16.93 6.28
N THR A 233 22.55 17.94 6.39
CA THR A 233 23.58 18.01 7.41
C THR A 233 23.20 19.03 8.48
N LEU A 234 23.30 18.66 9.75
CA LEU A 234 23.34 19.59 10.86
C LEU A 234 24.79 19.88 11.23
N ALA A 235 25.20 21.13 11.09
CA ALA A 235 26.56 21.55 11.42
C ALA A 235 26.74 21.72 12.93
N GLU A 236 27.99 21.65 13.39
CA GLU A 236 28.34 22.09 14.75
C GLU A 236 28.09 23.60 14.92
N LYS A 237 27.84 24.01 16.15
CA LYS A 237 27.57 25.40 16.52
C LYS A 237 28.82 26.26 16.43
#